data_c534b6bbc89b7a08abae5859bd953438
#
_entry.id   c534b6bbc89b7a08abae5859bd953438
#
_cell.length_a   1.000
_cell.length_b   1.000
_cell.length_c   1.000
_cell.angle_alpha   90.00
_cell.angle_beta   90.00
_cell.angle_gamma   90.00
#
_symmetry.space_group_name_H-M   'P 1'
#
loop_
_entity.id
_entity.type
_entity.pdbx_description
1 polymer ?
#
loop_
_entity_poly.entity_id
_entity_poly.type
_entity_poly.pdbx_seq_one_letter_code
_entity_poly.pdbx_strand_id
1 'polypeptide(L)'
;MGNELERLINDFLMSRKKKQMEDSHKYYVGQHDVLNRHRDMINENGELEPLKNVKVAKLIDNQYSKLVDQKTNYLLSKTPTFQSDNDEYTESLKGIINDRFLKLLRMVGKDAYKYGIGWLYVYIGNDGKLKFKRFDGRNVIPVWKDEEHEELDYVVRLYTVKEFKDGGFQTSTKVEVYRETGVEYYNWNNSLMVDREPESYLRLEDNNGDVQRYNWLKLPVIPFRYDETEMPLLVRVKSLQDALNELISVMQDRVEEDPRNTILIVKNYDGTDWSEFRHNLRVHGVIPIRSDETGEGGVDSLKIEVNNENYKVLVDIFKKAIIENGRGFDAKTETLGANPNQLNIRSMYSDIDLDANSMEVEFKASFENLIWFVNSHLRNTGLGISEDEKLDIIFNRDILVNESQAIEDCQKSVGILSQETIIGQHPWSVNVEEEMKKIKEEKQEKMEDYGGFGEHNHSDDIDE
;
A
#
# COMPACT_ATOMS: atom_id res chain seq x y z
N MET A 1 -10.66 -18.35 -31.27
CA MET A 1 -10.73 -18.30 -29.79
C MET A 1 -9.43 -18.78 -29.12
N GLY A 2 -8.97 -20.03 -29.24
CA GLY A 2 -7.73 -20.47 -28.60
C GLY A 2 -6.50 -19.64 -28.97
N ASN A 3 -6.23 -19.44 -30.24
CA ASN A 3 -5.10 -18.64 -30.74
C ASN A 3 -5.13 -17.16 -30.32
N GLU A 4 -6.31 -16.61 -30.13
CA GLU A 4 -6.49 -15.22 -29.70
C GLU A 4 -6.14 -15.04 -28.21
N LEU A 5 -6.65 -15.92 -27.35
CA LEU A 5 -6.31 -15.95 -25.92
C LEU A 5 -4.81 -16.23 -25.70
N GLU A 6 -4.22 -17.15 -26.45
CA GLU A 6 -2.77 -17.42 -26.38
C GLU A 6 -1.95 -16.19 -26.73
N ARG A 7 -2.34 -15.46 -27.78
CA ARG A 7 -1.69 -14.22 -28.17
C ARG A 7 -1.84 -13.15 -27.10
N LEU A 8 -3.05 -12.95 -26.58
CA LEU A 8 -3.32 -12.00 -25.51
C LEU A 8 -2.45 -12.26 -24.27
N ILE A 9 -2.35 -13.53 -23.85
CA ILE A 9 -1.52 -13.93 -22.72
C ILE A 9 -0.05 -13.65 -22.99
N ASN A 10 0.47 -14.02 -24.15
CA ASN A 10 1.87 -13.79 -24.52
C ASN A 10 2.20 -12.29 -24.59
N ASP A 11 1.33 -11.51 -25.24
CA ASP A 11 1.50 -10.05 -25.35
C ASP A 11 1.51 -9.40 -23.96
N PHE A 12 0.63 -9.83 -23.05
CA PHE A 12 0.64 -9.34 -21.67
C PHE A 12 1.92 -9.73 -20.92
N LEU A 13 2.35 -10.99 -21.00
CA LEU A 13 3.54 -11.47 -20.29
C LEU A 13 4.81 -10.73 -20.70
N MET A 14 4.87 -10.27 -21.96
CA MET A 14 5.99 -9.49 -22.51
C MET A 14 5.78 -7.97 -22.39
N SER A 15 4.63 -7.52 -21.92
CA SER A 15 4.26 -6.10 -21.90
C SER A 15 5.10 -5.29 -20.90
N ARG A 16 5.27 -4.00 -21.20
CA ARG A 16 5.86 -3.04 -20.28
C ARG A 16 5.07 -2.94 -18.98
N LYS A 17 3.72 -3.01 -19.04
CA LYS A 17 2.83 -2.95 -17.87
C LYS A 17 3.14 -4.12 -16.91
N LYS A 18 3.24 -5.34 -17.43
CA LYS A 18 3.60 -6.53 -16.63
C LYS A 18 4.96 -6.36 -15.95
N LYS A 19 5.98 -5.88 -16.68
CA LYS A 19 7.31 -5.62 -16.11
C LYS A 19 7.25 -4.59 -14.98
N GLN A 20 6.52 -3.49 -15.17
CA GLN A 20 6.34 -2.46 -14.15
C GLN A 20 5.66 -3.01 -12.88
N MET A 21 4.66 -3.86 -13.02
CA MET A 21 3.99 -4.53 -11.89
C MET A 21 4.94 -5.46 -11.14
N GLU A 22 5.77 -6.25 -11.85
CA GLU A 22 6.76 -7.15 -11.23
C GLU A 22 7.86 -6.36 -10.51
N ASP A 23 8.38 -5.31 -11.13
CA ASP A 23 9.37 -4.43 -10.52
C ASP A 23 8.79 -3.77 -9.25
N SER A 24 7.56 -3.28 -9.33
CA SER A 24 6.85 -2.71 -8.19
C SER A 24 6.70 -3.70 -7.03
N HIS A 25 6.36 -4.96 -7.34
CA HIS A 25 6.30 -6.00 -6.33
C HIS A 25 7.67 -6.28 -5.70
N LYS A 26 8.73 -6.41 -6.51
CA LYS A 26 10.11 -6.63 -6.03
C LYS A 26 10.54 -5.50 -5.10
N TYR A 27 10.32 -4.26 -5.48
CA TYR A 27 10.67 -3.09 -4.66
C TYR A 27 9.88 -3.06 -3.35
N TYR A 28 8.59 -3.37 -3.39
CA TYR A 28 7.79 -3.44 -2.17
C TYR A 28 8.31 -4.46 -1.16
N VAL A 29 8.77 -5.63 -1.62
CA VAL A 29 9.32 -6.69 -0.76
C VAL A 29 10.82 -6.55 -0.49
N GLY A 30 11.45 -5.44 -0.88
CA GLY A 30 12.86 -5.15 -0.58
C GLY A 30 13.85 -5.81 -1.56
N GLN A 31 13.42 -6.15 -2.76
CA GLN A 31 14.28 -6.68 -3.82
C GLN A 31 14.60 -5.59 -4.85
N HIS A 32 15.39 -4.61 -4.46
CA HIS A 32 15.76 -3.47 -5.28
C HIS A 32 16.92 -3.78 -6.21
N ASP A 33 17.07 -3.01 -7.30
CA ASP A 33 18.11 -3.19 -8.31
C ASP A 33 19.53 -3.05 -7.73
N VAL A 34 19.71 -2.30 -6.63
CA VAL A 34 20.99 -2.17 -5.90
C VAL A 34 21.56 -3.52 -5.42
N LEU A 35 20.74 -4.56 -5.27
CA LEU A 35 21.21 -5.90 -4.93
C LEU A 35 22.07 -6.51 -6.04
N ASN A 36 21.93 -6.03 -7.28
CA ASN A 36 22.76 -6.43 -8.40
C ASN A 36 24.00 -5.55 -8.58
N ARG A 37 24.21 -4.57 -7.68
CA ARG A 37 25.34 -3.66 -7.73
C ARG A 37 26.67 -4.41 -7.68
N HIS A 38 27.58 -4.01 -8.51
CA HIS A 38 28.97 -4.45 -8.55
C HIS A 38 29.87 -3.23 -8.76
N ARG A 39 31.16 -3.39 -8.56
CA ARG A 39 32.14 -2.36 -8.82
C ARG A 39 33.01 -2.84 -9.98
N ASP A 40 33.23 -1.96 -10.92
CA ASP A 40 34.04 -2.24 -12.10
C ASP A 40 35.40 -1.56 -11.98
N MET A 41 36.39 -2.16 -12.60
CA MET A 41 37.69 -1.57 -12.86
C MET A 41 37.93 -1.55 -14.37
N ILE A 42 38.72 -0.59 -14.80
CA ILE A 42 39.20 -0.58 -16.20
C ILE A 42 40.40 -1.53 -16.26
N ASN A 43 40.30 -2.56 -17.10
CA ASN A 43 41.42 -3.47 -17.34
C ASN A 43 42.49 -2.86 -18.24
N GLU A 44 43.59 -3.59 -18.46
CA GLU A 44 44.71 -3.12 -19.30
C GLU A 44 44.29 -2.81 -20.75
N ASN A 45 43.21 -3.37 -21.23
CA ASN A 45 42.65 -3.16 -22.57
C ASN A 45 41.67 -1.98 -22.65
N GLY A 46 41.38 -1.30 -21.51
CA GLY A 46 40.43 -0.19 -21.44
C GLY A 46 38.96 -0.64 -21.30
N GLU A 47 38.70 -1.92 -21.03
CA GLU A 47 37.37 -2.48 -20.85
C GLU A 47 36.99 -2.51 -19.36
N LEU A 48 35.67 -2.37 -19.08
CA LEU A 48 35.15 -2.49 -17.72
C LEU A 48 35.04 -3.98 -17.32
N GLU A 49 35.71 -4.35 -16.24
CA GLU A 49 35.60 -5.67 -15.62
C GLU A 49 35.14 -5.58 -14.17
N PRO A 50 34.26 -6.48 -13.69
CA PRO A 50 33.88 -6.53 -12.29
C PRO A 50 35.09 -6.77 -11.37
N LEU A 51 35.26 -5.92 -10.36
CA LEU A 51 36.30 -6.03 -9.35
C LEU A 51 36.08 -7.29 -8.53
N LYS A 52 36.99 -8.25 -8.64
CA LYS A 52 36.97 -9.50 -7.86
C LYS A 52 37.53 -9.25 -6.45
N ASN A 53 36.95 -9.92 -5.45
CA ASN A 53 37.42 -9.89 -4.05
C ASN A 53 37.28 -8.53 -3.34
N VAL A 54 36.45 -7.64 -3.81
CA VAL A 54 36.09 -6.40 -3.11
C VAL A 54 34.68 -6.53 -2.55
N LYS A 55 34.51 -6.18 -1.28
CA LYS A 55 33.18 -6.03 -0.69
C LYS A 55 32.47 -4.87 -1.37
N VAL A 56 31.22 -5.09 -1.73
CA VAL A 56 30.34 -4.08 -2.32
C VAL A 56 29.12 -3.96 -1.42
N ALA A 57 28.92 -2.79 -0.83
CA ALA A 57 27.73 -2.53 -0.04
C ALA A 57 26.47 -2.53 -0.95
N LYS A 58 25.39 -3.11 -0.45
CA LYS A 58 24.11 -3.23 -1.16
C LYS A 58 22.99 -2.87 -0.18
N LEU A 59 22.89 -1.58 0.15
CA LEU A 59 21.97 -1.08 1.15
C LEU A 59 20.66 -0.65 0.52
N ILE A 60 19.57 -0.98 1.18
CA ILE A 60 18.23 -0.61 0.78
C ILE A 60 17.59 0.23 1.88
N ASP A 61 17.22 1.47 1.55
CA ASP A 61 16.32 2.30 2.33
C ASP A 61 14.96 2.35 1.61
N ASN A 62 14.08 1.42 1.94
CA ASN A 62 12.83 1.19 1.20
C ASN A 62 11.76 2.24 1.51
N GLN A 63 11.91 3.44 0.95
CA GLN A 63 10.93 4.51 1.05
C GLN A 63 9.66 4.20 0.24
N TYR A 64 9.79 3.42 -0.84
CA TYR A 64 8.65 3.02 -1.66
C TYR A 64 7.63 2.17 -0.89
N SER A 65 8.07 1.14 -0.15
CA SER A 65 7.14 0.32 0.64
C SER A 65 6.44 1.14 1.73
N LYS A 66 7.20 2.07 2.35
CA LYS A 66 6.66 3.02 3.33
C LYS A 66 5.54 3.88 2.73
N LEU A 67 5.74 4.42 1.51
CA LEU A 67 4.72 5.19 0.80
C LEU A 67 3.46 4.37 0.53
N VAL A 68 3.59 3.17 -0.02
CA VAL A 68 2.45 2.28 -0.30
C VAL A 68 1.66 1.98 0.98
N ASP A 69 2.35 1.67 2.08
CA ASP A 69 1.70 1.38 3.35
C ASP A 69 1.03 2.62 3.96
N GLN A 70 1.69 3.77 3.90
CA GLN A 70 1.17 5.05 4.39
C GLN A 70 -0.13 5.42 3.67
N LYS A 71 -0.10 5.45 2.33
CA LYS A 71 -1.25 5.82 1.49
C LYS A 71 -2.42 4.84 1.66
N THR A 72 -2.13 3.53 1.70
CA THR A 72 -3.16 2.52 1.94
C THR A 72 -3.82 2.72 3.31
N ASN A 73 -3.02 2.96 4.35
CA ASN A 73 -3.55 3.15 5.70
C ASN A 73 -4.30 4.47 5.80
N TYR A 74 -3.86 5.51 5.11
CA TYR A 74 -4.51 6.82 5.15
C TYR A 74 -5.97 6.76 4.69
N LEU A 75 -6.26 6.03 3.60
CA LEU A 75 -7.61 5.93 3.04
C LEU A 75 -8.40 4.73 3.56
N LEU A 76 -7.72 3.59 3.85
CA LEU A 76 -8.37 2.29 4.09
C LEU A 76 -8.07 1.71 5.47
N SER A 77 -7.63 2.51 6.45
CA SER A 77 -7.42 2.02 7.83
C SER A 77 -8.73 1.77 8.56
N LYS A 78 -9.74 2.57 8.28
CA LYS A 78 -11.07 2.51 8.87
C LYS A 78 -12.08 1.94 7.87
N THR A 79 -13.09 1.25 8.38
CA THR A 79 -14.20 0.76 7.55
C THR A 79 -14.95 1.94 6.94
N PRO A 80 -15.23 1.94 5.63
CA PRO A 80 -16.12 2.94 5.04
C PRO A 80 -17.49 2.91 5.74
N THR A 81 -18.06 4.08 5.93
CA THR A 81 -19.40 4.24 6.48
C THR A 81 -20.41 4.20 5.33
N PHE A 82 -21.46 3.40 5.49
CA PHE A 82 -22.55 3.27 4.55
C PHE A 82 -23.78 3.97 5.14
N GLN A 83 -24.33 4.95 4.44
CA GLN A 83 -25.50 5.70 4.86
C GLN A 83 -26.64 5.53 3.85
N SER A 84 -27.78 5.08 4.32
CA SER A 84 -29.06 4.99 3.60
C SER A 84 -30.18 5.38 4.54
N ASP A 85 -31.32 5.81 3.99
CA ASP A 85 -32.55 6.06 4.75
C ASP A 85 -33.21 4.79 5.29
N ASN A 86 -32.69 3.60 4.91
CA ASN A 86 -33.20 2.29 5.30
C ASN A 86 -32.24 1.62 6.30
N ASP A 87 -32.62 1.58 7.57
CA ASP A 87 -31.81 0.99 8.64
C ASP A 87 -31.60 -0.51 8.48
N GLU A 88 -32.64 -1.26 8.03
CA GLU A 88 -32.54 -2.72 7.83
C GLU A 88 -31.53 -3.05 6.71
N TYR A 89 -31.53 -2.25 5.65
CA TYR A 89 -30.55 -2.35 4.58
C TYR A 89 -29.14 -2.07 5.07
N THR A 90 -28.97 -0.99 5.82
CA THR A 90 -27.67 -0.62 6.39
C THR A 90 -27.09 -1.71 7.31
N GLU A 91 -27.92 -2.32 8.17
CA GLU A 91 -27.51 -3.43 9.03
C GLU A 91 -27.14 -4.69 8.21
N SER A 92 -27.90 -4.97 7.16
CA SER A 92 -27.60 -6.09 6.25
C SER A 92 -26.29 -5.89 5.51
N LEU A 93 -25.97 -4.66 5.08
CA LEU A 93 -24.68 -4.30 4.50
C LEU A 93 -23.54 -4.50 5.48
N LYS A 94 -23.66 -4.07 6.75
CA LYS A 94 -22.65 -4.28 7.80
C LYS A 94 -22.36 -5.77 8.03
N GLY A 95 -23.36 -6.62 7.89
CA GLY A 95 -23.21 -8.08 7.98
C GLY A 95 -22.31 -8.67 6.88
N ILE A 96 -22.34 -8.11 5.69
CA ILE A 96 -21.58 -8.55 4.52
C ILE A 96 -20.23 -7.83 4.46
N ILE A 97 -20.24 -6.50 4.63
CA ILE A 97 -19.06 -5.62 4.59
C ILE A 97 -18.54 -5.42 6.01
N ASN A 98 -17.91 -6.43 6.53
CA ASN A 98 -17.39 -6.53 7.89
C ASN A 98 -15.85 -6.39 7.92
N ASP A 99 -15.23 -6.55 9.10
CA ASP A 99 -13.77 -6.46 9.29
C ASP A 99 -12.97 -7.40 8.38
N ARG A 100 -13.52 -8.57 8.04
CA ARG A 100 -12.89 -9.50 7.10
C ARG A 100 -12.85 -8.92 5.69
N PHE A 101 -13.91 -8.26 5.28
CA PHE A 101 -13.94 -7.53 4.02
C PHE A 101 -12.98 -6.34 4.05
N LEU A 102 -12.92 -5.56 5.14
CA LEU A 102 -11.97 -4.46 5.29
C LEU A 102 -10.51 -4.93 5.12
N LYS A 103 -10.16 -6.05 5.76
CA LYS A 103 -8.82 -6.66 5.55
C LYS A 103 -8.55 -6.93 4.07
N LEU A 104 -9.54 -7.45 3.35
CA LEU A 104 -9.44 -7.75 1.92
C LEU A 104 -9.33 -6.47 1.09
N LEU A 105 -10.17 -5.48 1.38
CA LEU A 105 -10.16 -4.17 0.72
C LEU A 105 -8.79 -3.46 0.86
N ARG A 106 -8.18 -3.51 2.05
CA ARG A 106 -6.83 -2.99 2.26
C ARG A 106 -5.78 -3.71 1.39
N MET A 107 -5.92 -5.02 1.21
CA MET A 107 -5.03 -5.77 0.29
C MET A 107 -5.25 -5.37 -1.17
N VAL A 108 -6.49 -5.15 -1.58
CA VAL A 108 -6.86 -4.65 -2.91
C VAL A 108 -6.32 -3.24 -3.12
N GLY A 109 -6.44 -2.35 -2.14
CA GLY A 109 -5.88 -1.00 -2.19
C GLY A 109 -4.36 -0.98 -2.29
N LYS A 110 -3.66 -1.86 -1.56
CA LYS A 110 -2.21 -2.04 -1.73
C LYS A 110 -1.85 -2.50 -3.15
N ASP A 111 -2.66 -3.37 -3.73
CA ASP A 111 -2.44 -3.82 -5.10
C ASP A 111 -2.70 -2.71 -6.11
N ALA A 112 -3.71 -1.87 -5.89
CA ALA A 112 -3.97 -0.69 -6.70
C ALA A 112 -2.74 0.24 -6.73
N TYR A 113 -2.12 0.56 -5.58
CA TYR A 113 -0.87 1.33 -5.55
C TYR A 113 0.31 0.61 -6.21
N LYS A 114 0.44 -0.70 -6.01
CA LYS A 114 1.57 -1.48 -6.55
C LYS A 114 1.44 -1.80 -8.04
N TYR A 115 0.24 -2.03 -8.51
CA TYR A 115 0.02 -2.59 -9.87
C TYR A 115 -0.83 -1.68 -10.75
N GLY A 116 -1.30 -0.54 -10.22
CA GLY A 116 -2.22 0.37 -10.87
C GLY A 116 -3.69 -0.01 -10.69
N ILE A 117 -3.98 -1.31 -10.61
CA ILE A 117 -5.31 -1.87 -10.39
C ILE A 117 -5.26 -3.00 -9.37
N GLY A 118 -6.14 -2.96 -8.38
CA GLY A 118 -6.47 -4.08 -7.51
C GLY A 118 -7.72 -4.80 -8.02
N TRP A 119 -7.85 -6.08 -7.78
CA TRP A 119 -8.94 -6.90 -8.29
C TRP A 119 -9.67 -7.65 -7.19
N LEU A 120 -10.99 -7.54 -7.20
CA LEU A 120 -11.88 -8.23 -6.27
C LEU A 120 -12.83 -9.15 -7.06
N TYR A 121 -12.86 -10.42 -6.69
CA TYR A 121 -13.78 -11.41 -7.24
C TYR A 121 -14.91 -11.67 -6.24
N VAL A 122 -16.15 -11.65 -6.75
CA VAL A 122 -17.38 -11.88 -5.98
C VAL A 122 -17.92 -13.27 -6.33
N TYR A 123 -18.21 -14.08 -5.33
CA TYR A 123 -18.76 -15.43 -5.55
C TYR A 123 -19.67 -15.87 -4.41
N ILE A 124 -20.53 -16.84 -4.68
CA ILE A 124 -21.33 -17.50 -3.64
C ILE A 124 -20.56 -18.71 -3.13
N GLY A 125 -20.38 -18.78 -1.80
CA GLY A 125 -19.75 -19.93 -1.16
C GLY A 125 -20.68 -21.13 -1.09
N ASN A 126 -20.14 -22.31 -0.75
CA ASN A 126 -20.93 -23.53 -0.57
C ASN A 126 -21.99 -23.42 0.55
N ASP A 127 -21.86 -22.43 1.42
CA ASP A 127 -22.78 -22.05 2.48
C ASP A 127 -23.90 -21.09 2.02
N GLY A 128 -23.99 -20.82 0.71
CA GLY A 128 -24.96 -19.90 0.11
C GLY A 128 -24.68 -18.42 0.37
N LYS A 129 -23.59 -18.07 1.08
CA LYS A 129 -23.26 -16.68 1.42
C LYS A 129 -22.41 -16.03 0.34
N LEU A 130 -22.62 -14.72 0.16
CA LEU A 130 -21.76 -13.91 -0.68
C LEU A 130 -20.36 -13.80 -0.06
N LYS A 131 -19.34 -14.06 -0.86
CA LYS A 131 -17.94 -14.04 -0.47
C LYS A 131 -17.11 -13.27 -1.47
N PHE A 132 -15.96 -12.82 -1.00
CA PHE A 132 -15.03 -12.01 -1.78
C PHE A 132 -13.64 -12.64 -1.78
N LYS A 133 -12.93 -12.53 -2.90
CA LYS A 133 -11.56 -13.02 -3.05
C LYS A 133 -10.74 -11.99 -3.83
N ARG A 134 -9.56 -11.66 -3.32
CA ARG A 134 -8.60 -10.84 -4.04
C ARG A 134 -7.92 -11.68 -5.12
N PHE A 135 -7.77 -11.12 -6.32
CA PHE A 135 -6.85 -11.61 -7.33
C PHE A 135 -5.56 -10.79 -7.32
N ASP A 136 -4.42 -11.42 -7.53
CA ASP A 136 -3.14 -10.71 -7.65
C ASP A 136 -3.13 -9.97 -9.00
N GLY A 137 -3.09 -8.63 -8.95
CA GLY A 137 -3.18 -7.79 -10.14
C GLY A 137 -2.12 -8.07 -11.20
N ARG A 138 -0.97 -8.61 -10.81
CA ARG A 138 0.09 -9.01 -11.75
C ARG A 138 -0.32 -10.14 -12.70
N ASN A 139 -1.34 -10.88 -12.32
CA ASN A 139 -1.77 -12.10 -12.99
C ASN A 139 -3.19 -11.99 -13.57
N VAL A 140 -3.71 -10.78 -13.67
CA VAL A 140 -5.03 -10.48 -14.23
C VAL A 140 -4.87 -9.67 -15.50
N ILE A 141 -5.49 -10.13 -16.57
CA ILE A 141 -5.51 -9.48 -17.88
C ILE A 141 -6.95 -9.04 -18.14
N PRO A 142 -7.27 -7.76 -18.00
CA PRO A 142 -8.59 -7.26 -18.36
C PRO A 142 -8.69 -7.08 -19.89
N VAL A 143 -9.87 -7.36 -20.41
CA VAL A 143 -10.27 -6.97 -21.77
C VAL A 143 -11.48 -6.07 -21.62
N TRP A 144 -11.35 -4.85 -22.10
CA TRP A 144 -12.35 -3.81 -21.96
C TRP A 144 -13.21 -3.70 -23.22
N LYS A 145 -14.48 -3.31 -23.07
CA LYS A 145 -15.38 -3.01 -24.19
C LYS A 145 -15.19 -1.58 -24.70
N ASP A 146 -14.65 -0.70 -23.86
CA ASP A 146 -14.52 0.75 -24.08
C ASP A 146 -13.08 1.24 -23.81
N GLU A 147 -12.77 2.45 -24.29
CA GLU A 147 -11.46 3.09 -24.15
C GLU A 147 -11.25 3.66 -22.73
N GLU A 148 -12.32 4.02 -22.05
CA GLU A 148 -12.33 4.58 -20.69
C GLU A 148 -12.14 3.50 -19.62
N HIS A 149 -12.13 2.23 -19.99
CA HIS A 149 -12.01 1.07 -19.11
C HIS A 149 -13.14 0.96 -18.07
N GLU A 150 -14.36 1.32 -18.46
CA GLU A 150 -15.50 1.23 -17.55
C GLU A 150 -16.20 -0.12 -17.61
N GLU A 151 -16.32 -0.72 -18.80
CA GLU A 151 -16.96 -2.01 -18.99
C GLU A 151 -15.99 -3.11 -19.38
N LEU A 152 -15.95 -4.18 -18.60
CA LEU A 152 -15.21 -5.39 -18.91
C LEU A 152 -15.97 -6.26 -19.92
N ASP A 153 -15.28 -6.69 -20.98
CA ASP A 153 -15.77 -7.75 -21.86
C ASP A 153 -15.51 -9.12 -21.24
N TYR A 154 -14.26 -9.39 -20.86
CA TYR A 154 -13.88 -10.57 -20.10
C TYR A 154 -12.56 -10.35 -19.35
N VAL A 155 -12.25 -11.24 -18.42
CA VAL A 155 -11.03 -11.19 -17.62
C VAL A 155 -10.32 -12.53 -17.70
N VAL A 156 -9.00 -12.50 -17.98
CA VAL A 156 -8.14 -13.69 -17.93
C VAL A 156 -7.28 -13.63 -16.68
N ARG A 157 -7.31 -14.68 -15.87
CA ARG A 157 -6.50 -14.83 -14.68
C ARG A 157 -5.54 -16.00 -14.82
N LEU A 158 -4.25 -15.72 -14.59
CA LEU A 158 -3.20 -16.74 -14.52
C LEU A 158 -2.81 -16.98 -13.07
N TYR A 159 -2.61 -18.23 -12.66
CA TYR A 159 -2.05 -18.53 -11.35
C TYR A 159 -1.34 -19.88 -11.35
N THR A 160 -0.36 -19.99 -10.48
CA THR A 160 0.48 -21.17 -10.39
C THR A 160 0.02 -22.07 -9.25
N VAL A 161 -0.14 -23.35 -9.54
CA VAL A 161 -0.49 -24.38 -8.56
C VAL A 161 0.66 -25.39 -8.47
N LYS A 162 1.01 -25.76 -7.24
CA LYS A 162 1.93 -26.88 -6.99
C LYS A 162 1.10 -28.12 -6.73
N GLU A 163 1.17 -29.10 -7.60
CA GLU A 163 0.50 -30.37 -7.47
C GLU A 163 1.54 -31.48 -7.22
N PHE A 164 1.21 -32.44 -6.38
CA PHE A 164 2.05 -33.62 -6.18
C PHE A 164 1.63 -34.69 -7.16
N LYS A 165 2.48 -34.93 -8.18
CA LYS A 165 2.26 -35.95 -9.24
C LYS A 165 3.54 -36.77 -9.43
N ASP A 166 3.38 -38.06 -9.67
CA ASP A 166 4.48 -38.98 -10.01
C ASP A 166 5.64 -38.96 -9.00
N GLY A 167 5.33 -38.82 -7.70
CA GLY A 167 6.34 -38.83 -6.63
C GLY A 167 7.09 -37.51 -6.42
N GLY A 168 6.69 -36.39 -7.09
CA GLY A 168 7.30 -35.08 -6.98
C GLY A 168 6.29 -33.92 -7.06
N PHE A 169 6.74 -32.74 -6.61
CA PHE A 169 5.96 -31.51 -6.79
C PHE A 169 6.17 -30.99 -8.22
N GLN A 170 5.10 -30.94 -8.99
CA GLN A 170 5.05 -30.29 -10.30
C GLN A 170 4.33 -28.97 -10.18
N THR A 171 4.83 -27.96 -10.87
CA THR A 171 4.23 -26.64 -10.92
C THR A 171 3.49 -26.50 -12.25
N SER A 172 2.19 -26.27 -12.20
CA SER A 172 1.37 -25.98 -13.37
C SER A 172 0.80 -24.57 -13.30
N THR A 173 0.74 -23.88 -14.42
CA THR A 173 0.06 -22.60 -14.54
C THR A 173 -1.36 -22.84 -15.03
N LYS A 174 -2.33 -22.42 -14.25
CA LYS A 174 -3.76 -22.47 -14.57
C LYS A 174 -4.19 -21.13 -15.14
N VAL A 175 -5.14 -21.18 -16.08
CA VAL A 175 -5.77 -20.01 -16.67
C VAL A 175 -7.28 -20.13 -16.49
N GLU A 176 -7.87 -19.11 -15.92
CA GLU A 176 -9.31 -18.94 -15.78
C GLU A 176 -9.76 -17.75 -16.65
N VAL A 177 -10.76 -17.96 -17.48
CA VAL A 177 -11.36 -16.89 -18.29
C VAL A 177 -12.77 -16.64 -17.80
N TYR A 178 -12.97 -15.46 -17.25
CA TYR A 178 -14.25 -15.02 -16.69
C TYR A 178 -15.01 -14.27 -17.76
N ARG A 179 -16.19 -14.80 -18.17
CA ARG A 179 -17.12 -14.20 -19.15
C ARG A 179 -18.51 -14.03 -18.54
N GLU A 180 -19.38 -13.33 -19.20
CA GLU A 180 -20.80 -13.24 -18.79
C GLU A 180 -21.49 -14.63 -18.74
N THR A 181 -21.00 -15.56 -19.55
CA THR A 181 -21.55 -16.93 -19.66
C THR A 181 -20.99 -17.91 -18.62
N GLY A 182 -20.03 -17.48 -17.78
CA GLY A 182 -19.39 -18.30 -16.76
C GLY A 182 -17.87 -18.27 -16.85
N VAL A 183 -17.23 -19.28 -16.27
CA VAL A 183 -15.76 -19.40 -16.18
C VAL A 183 -15.28 -20.57 -17.01
N GLU A 184 -14.30 -20.34 -17.88
CA GLU A 184 -13.60 -21.34 -18.66
C GLU A 184 -12.25 -21.63 -18.02
N TYR A 185 -11.80 -22.90 -18.06
CA TYR A 185 -10.60 -23.35 -17.36
C TYR A 185 -9.60 -24.00 -18.32
N TYR A 186 -8.36 -23.52 -18.24
CA TYR A 186 -7.27 -24.02 -19.09
C TYR A 186 -5.99 -24.22 -18.28
N ASN A 187 -5.11 -25.07 -18.81
CA ASN A 187 -3.72 -25.18 -18.40
C ASN A 187 -2.85 -24.41 -19.41
N TRP A 188 -1.85 -23.69 -18.88
CA TRP A 188 -0.89 -22.93 -19.68
C TRP A 188 0.48 -23.61 -19.67
N ASN A 189 0.95 -24.01 -20.86
CA ASN A 189 2.32 -24.47 -21.09
C ASN A 189 2.77 -24.01 -22.47
N ASN A 190 2.96 -22.69 -22.62
CA ASN A 190 3.18 -21.97 -23.89
C ASN A 190 2.04 -22.14 -24.92
N SER A 191 1.03 -22.91 -24.60
CA SER A 191 -0.22 -23.10 -25.33
C SER A 191 -1.35 -23.34 -24.33
N LEU A 192 -2.61 -23.05 -24.74
CA LEU A 192 -3.80 -23.29 -23.94
C LEU A 192 -4.32 -24.70 -24.18
N MET A 193 -4.45 -25.46 -23.10
CA MET A 193 -5.11 -26.76 -23.09
C MET A 193 -6.31 -26.71 -22.17
N VAL A 194 -7.47 -27.14 -22.64
CA VAL A 194 -8.68 -27.22 -21.82
C VAL A 194 -8.41 -28.10 -20.60
N ASP A 195 -8.69 -27.59 -19.40
CA ASP A 195 -8.50 -28.30 -18.13
C ASP A 195 -9.78 -29.04 -17.73
N ARG A 196 -10.93 -28.37 -17.83
CA ARG A 196 -12.26 -28.90 -17.53
C ARG A 196 -13.34 -28.12 -18.25
N GLU A 197 -14.58 -28.63 -18.16
CA GLU A 197 -15.72 -27.95 -18.74
C GLU A 197 -15.99 -26.58 -18.10
N PRO A 198 -16.55 -25.62 -18.85
CA PRO A 198 -16.95 -24.32 -18.31
C PRO A 198 -17.98 -24.45 -17.19
N GLU A 199 -17.87 -23.58 -16.19
CA GLU A 199 -18.80 -23.57 -15.06
C GLU A 199 -19.55 -22.22 -14.96
N SER A 200 -20.82 -22.28 -14.61
CA SER A 200 -21.61 -21.10 -14.29
C SER A 200 -21.26 -20.56 -12.90
N TYR A 201 -21.44 -19.27 -12.67
CA TYR A 201 -21.13 -18.61 -11.40
C TYR A 201 -22.01 -19.07 -10.24
N LEU A 202 -23.25 -19.42 -10.51
CA LEU A 202 -24.24 -19.79 -9.52
C LEU A 202 -24.74 -21.21 -9.81
N ARG A 203 -24.74 -22.04 -8.75
CA ARG A 203 -25.30 -23.40 -8.78
C ARG A 203 -26.33 -23.49 -7.66
N LEU A 204 -27.57 -23.72 -8.04
CA LEU A 204 -28.67 -23.98 -7.10
C LEU A 204 -29.07 -25.45 -7.24
N GLU A 205 -29.04 -26.15 -6.13
CA GLU A 205 -29.52 -27.53 -6.05
C GLU A 205 -30.92 -27.50 -5.43
N ASP A 206 -31.89 -28.06 -6.13
CA ASP A 206 -33.23 -28.15 -5.62
C ASP A 206 -33.40 -29.33 -4.63
N ASN A 207 -34.54 -29.43 -3.99
CA ASN A 207 -34.84 -30.49 -3.02
C ASN A 207 -34.81 -31.91 -3.63
N ASN A 208 -34.80 -32.02 -4.95
CA ASN A 208 -34.77 -33.29 -5.69
C ASN A 208 -33.33 -33.67 -6.11
N GLY A 209 -32.33 -32.78 -5.87
CA GLY A 209 -30.95 -32.98 -6.29
C GLY A 209 -30.68 -32.49 -7.71
N ASP A 210 -31.65 -31.82 -8.38
CA ASP A 210 -31.42 -31.24 -9.70
C ASP A 210 -30.66 -29.92 -9.56
N VAL A 211 -29.55 -29.80 -10.32
CA VAL A 211 -28.68 -28.62 -10.30
C VAL A 211 -29.06 -27.67 -11.42
N GLN A 212 -29.59 -26.53 -11.04
CA GLN A 212 -29.79 -25.41 -11.95
C GLN A 212 -28.58 -24.50 -11.95
N ARG A 213 -28.19 -24.01 -13.13
CA ARG A 213 -26.99 -23.19 -13.36
C ARG A 213 -27.40 -21.81 -13.85
N TYR A 214 -26.92 -20.78 -13.17
CA TYR A 214 -27.19 -19.37 -13.48
C TYR A 214 -25.91 -18.57 -13.53
N ASN A 215 -25.96 -17.46 -14.24
CA ASN A 215 -24.87 -16.49 -14.28
C ASN A 215 -25.35 -15.13 -13.75
N TRP A 216 -24.41 -14.35 -13.26
CA TRP A 216 -24.67 -12.95 -12.97
C TRP A 216 -24.92 -12.18 -14.27
N LEU A 217 -25.70 -11.09 -14.19
CA LEU A 217 -25.89 -10.16 -15.32
C LEU A 217 -24.65 -9.27 -15.57
N LYS A 218 -23.71 -9.24 -14.62
CA LYS A 218 -22.43 -8.54 -14.72
C LYS A 218 -21.28 -9.50 -14.42
N LEU A 219 -20.08 -9.17 -14.91
CA LEU A 219 -18.88 -9.92 -14.58
C LEU A 219 -18.54 -9.76 -13.09
N PRO A 220 -18.39 -10.86 -12.31
CA PRO A 220 -18.16 -10.78 -10.88
C PRO A 220 -16.68 -10.51 -10.53
N VAL A 221 -15.93 -9.84 -11.39
CA VAL A 221 -14.56 -9.39 -11.19
C VAL A 221 -14.54 -7.87 -11.26
N ILE A 222 -14.24 -7.23 -10.16
CA ILE A 222 -14.38 -5.78 -9.99
C ILE A 222 -12.98 -5.16 -9.95
N PRO A 223 -12.67 -4.20 -10.85
CA PRO A 223 -11.44 -3.42 -10.80
C PRO A 223 -11.53 -2.33 -9.72
N PHE A 224 -10.44 -2.15 -8.98
CA PHE A 224 -10.21 -1.04 -8.06
C PHE A 224 -8.97 -0.30 -8.53
N ARG A 225 -9.14 0.77 -9.28
CA ARG A 225 -8.04 1.53 -9.88
C ARG A 225 -7.39 2.47 -8.85
N TYR A 226 -6.09 2.68 -8.99
CA TYR A 226 -5.39 3.69 -8.21
C TYR A 226 -5.73 5.10 -8.72
N ASP A 227 -5.62 5.26 -10.02
CA ASP A 227 -5.99 6.45 -10.77
C ASP A 227 -6.38 6.07 -12.21
N GLU A 228 -6.81 7.03 -12.98
CA GLU A 228 -7.20 6.90 -14.39
C GLU A 228 -6.09 6.33 -15.29
N THR A 229 -4.82 6.53 -14.90
CA THR A 229 -3.67 6.06 -15.71
C THR A 229 -3.34 4.59 -15.49
N GLU A 230 -3.89 3.95 -14.47
CA GLU A 230 -3.64 2.57 -14.07
C GLU A 230 -2.15 2.24 -13.92
N MET A 231 -1.33 3.20 -13.52
CA MET A 231 0.12 3.04 -13.41
C MET A 231 0.54 2.71 -11.99
N PRO A 232 1.48 1.77 -11.79
CA PRO A 232 2.09 1.53 -10.48
C PRO A 232 2.75 2.77 -9.90
N LEU A 233 2.53 3.03 -8.60
CA LEU A 233 3.16 4.17 -7.90
C LEU A 233 4.68 4.17 -8.03
N LEU A 234 5.32 3.00 -8.13
CA LEU A 234 6.76 2.88 -8.31
C LEU A 234 7.28 3.68 -9.50
N VAL A 235 6.51 3.78 -10.60
CA VAL A 235 6.93 4.49 -11.82
C VAL A 235 7.28 5.95 -11.53
N ARG A 236 6.60 6.58 -10.56
CA ARG A 236 6.85 7.97 -10.17
C ARG A 236 8.13 8.16 -9.37
N VAL A 237 8.58 7.13 -8.63
CA VAL A 237 9.66 7.27 -7.64
C VAL A 237 10.84 6.34 -7.85
N LYS A 238 10.79 5.42 -8.82
CA LYS A 238 11.81 4.37 -9.01
C LYS A 238 13.22 4.95 -9.13
N SER A 239 13.41 5.93 -10.01
CA SER A 239 14.73 6.52 -10.25
C SER A 239 15.32 7.19 -9.00
N LEU A 240 14.48 7.85 -8.21
CA LEU A 240 14.90 8.48 -6.95
C LEU A 240 15.22 7.42 -5.87
N GLN A 241 14.43 6.35 -5.82
CA GLN A 241 14.65 5.23 -4.92
C GLN A 241 15.97 4.50 -5.25
N ASP A 242 16.26 4.31 -6.53
CA ASP A 242 17.51 3.70 -6.98
C ASP A 242 18.71 4.59 -6.65
N ALA A 243 18.61 5.89 -6.92
CA ALA A 243 19.65 6.87 -6.60
C ALA A 243 19.94 6.95 -5.08
N LEU A 244 18.89 6.89 -4.24
CA LEU A 244 19.04 6.84 -2.78
C LEU A 244 19.83 5.60 -2.35
N ASN A 245 19.43 4.42 -2.83
CA ASN A 245 20.08 3.17 -2.47
C ASN A 245 21.54 3.12 -2.95
N GLU A 246 21.82 3.61 -4.16
CA GLU A 246 23.16 3.71 -4.69
C GLU A 246 24.03 4.65 -3.83
N LEU A 247 23.49 5.82 -3.49
CA LEU A 247 24.20 6.82 -2.68
C LEU A 247 24.61 6.28 -1.31
N ILE A 248 23.66 5.65 -0.58
CA ILE A 248 23.99 5.09 0.75
C ILE A 248 24.94 3.90 0.66
N SER A 249 24.87 3.12 -0.42
CA SER A 249 25.78 2.00 -0.66
C SER A 249 27.20 2.50 -0.97
N VAL A 250 27.34 3.52 -1.81
CA VAL A 250 28.61 4.19 -2.11
C VAL A 250 29.21 4.80 -0.85
N MET A 251 28.38 5.46 -0.03
CA MET A 251 28.82 6.04 1.23
C MET A 251 29.40 4.96 2.18
N GLN A 252 28.70 3.83 2.32
CA GLN A 252 29.15 2.71 3.14
C GLN A 252 30.46 2.12 2.62
N ASP A 253 30.60 1.93 1.31
CA ASP A 253 31.84 1.47 0.70
C ASP A 253 33.01 2.41 1.04
N ARG A 254 32.78 3.73 0.95
CA ARG A 254 33.83 4.73 1.26
C ARG A 254 34.20 4.75 2.72
N VAL A 255 33.24 4.62 3.65
CA VAL A 255 33.52 4.54 5.09
C VAL A 255 34.33 3.28 5.41
N GLU A 256 34.07 2.14 4.76
CA GLU A 256 34.86 0.91 4.93
C GLU A 256 36.26 1.03 4.31
N GLU A 257 36.41 1.84 3.26
CA GLU A 257 37.68 2.07 2.58
C GLU A 257 38.53 3.20 3.19
N ASP A 258 37.94 4.11 3.99
CA ASP A 258 38.62 5.28 4.55
C ASP A 258 39.95 4.95 5.27
N PRO A 259 40.08 3.84 6.01
CA PRO A 259 41.37 3.40 6.51
C PRO A 259 42.40 2.97 5.43
N ARG A 260 41.89 2.67 4.22
CA ARG A 260 42.68 2.20 3.06
C ARG A 260 42.91 3.29 2.01
N ASN A 261 42.16 4.40 2.07
CA ASN A 261 42.25 5.54 1.15
C ASN A 261 43.38 6.50 1.50
N THR A 262 44.22 6.15 2.47
CA THR A 262 45.45 6.86 2.69
C THR A 262 46.40 6.49 1.57
N ILE A 263 46.64 7.41 0.64
CA ILE A 263 47.72 7.25 -0.33
C ILE A 263 49.01 7.43 0.39
N LEU A 264 49.75 6.35 0.52
CA LEU A 264 51.10 6.40 1.10
C LEU A 264 52.06 6.80 -0.01
N ILE A 265 52.70 7.96 0.18
CA ILE A 265 53.79 8.41 -0.67
C ILE A 265 55.05 7.91 -0.02
N VAL A 266 55.65 6.85 -0.55
CA VAL A 266 56.86 6.28 -0.04
C VAL A 266 58.05 6.83 -0.79
N LYS A 267 58.94 7.47 -0.08
CA LYS A 267 60.21 7.99 -0.63
C LYS A 267 61.31 6.99 -0.31
N ASN A 268 62.16 6.66 -1.28
CA ASN A 268 63.30 5.75 -1.15
C ASN A 268 62.93 4.37 -0.56
N TYR A 269 61.96 3.70 -1.16
CA TYR A 269 61.57 2.34 -0.78
C TYR A 269 62.67 1.34 -1.15
N ASP A 270 63.09 0.50 -0.20
CA ASP A 270 64.18 -0.46 -0.39
C ASP A 270 63.75 -1.83 -0.95
N GLY A 271 62.47 -1.98 -1.36
CA GLY A 271 61.94 -3.21 -1.93
C GLY A 271 61.56 -3.04 -3.40
N THR A 272 61.56 -4.16 -4.14
CA THR A 272 61.21 -4.22 -5.55
C THR A 272 59.79 -4.73 -5.78
N ASP A 273 59.14 -5.35 -4.75
CA ASP A 273 57.82 -5.99 -4.86
C ASP A 273 56.74 -5.22 -4.09
N TRP A 274 55.78 -4.70 -4.83
CA TRP A 274 54.61 -4.01 -4.26
C TRP A 274 53.67 -4.94 -3.52
N SER A 275 53.67 -6.24 -3.81
CA SER A 275 52.90 -7.26 -3.08
C SER A 275 53.47 -7.46 -1.67
N GLU A 276 54.79 -7.55 -1.53
CA GLU A 276 55.52 -7.64 -0.28
C GLU A 276 55.31 -6.36 0.54
N PHE A 277 55.37 -5.19 -0.10
CA PHE A 277 55.11 -3.91 0.53
C PHE A 277 53.69 -3.88 1.17
N ARG A 278 52.68 -4.28 0.43
CA ARG A 278 51.28 -4.34 0.94
C ARG A 278 51.11 -5.38 2.04
N HIS A 279 51.77 -6.51 1.92
CA HIS A 279 51.77 -7.55 2.95
C HIS A 279 52.39 -7.06 4.25
N ASN A 280 53.58 -6.46 4.19
CA ASN A 280 54.29 -5.94 5.34
C ASN A 280 53.54 -4.81 6.04
N LEU A 281 52.96 -3.90 5.27
CA LEU A 281 52.09 -2.83 5.80
C LEU A 281 50.87 -3.39 6.51
N ARG A 282 50.23 -4.42 5.91
CA ARG A 282 48.98 -4.98 6.42
C ARG A 282 49.17 -5.89 7.63
N VAL A 283 50.24 -6.68 7.65
CA VAL A 283 50.47 -7.72 8.66
C VAL A 283 51.33 -7.18 9.80
N HIS A 284 52.35 -6.40 9.48
CA HIS A 284 53.34 -5.95 10.43
C HIS A 284 53.25 -4.46 10.78
N GLY A 285 52.51 -3.67 9.98
CA GLY A 285 52.41 -2.22 10.18
C GLY A 285 53.73 -1.46 9.92
N VAL A 286 54.72 -2.10 9.29
CA VAL A 286 56.09 -1.58 9.12
C VAL A 286 56.43 -1.59 7.62
N ILE A 287 57.12 -0.54 7.19
CA ILE A 287 57.60 -0.39 5.83
C ILE A 287 59.12 -0.13 5.89
N PRO A 288 59.98 -0.94 5.25
CA PRO A 288 61.37 -0.66 5.11
C PRO A 288 61.61 0.53 4.16
N ILE A 289 62.32 1.54 4.62
CA ILE A 289 62.76 2.70 3.85
C ILE A 289 64.26 2.86 3.95
N ARG A 290 64.91 3.25 2.85
CA ARG A 290 66.32 3.52 2.83
C ARG A 290 66.54 5.01 3.08
N SER A 291 67.51 5.34 3.92
CA SER A 291 68.02 6.69 4.11
C SER A 291 69.49 6.67 3.80
N ASP A 292 69.93 7.39 2.77
CA ASP A 292 71.30 7.50 2.33
C ASP A 292 71.70 8.97 2.11
N GLU A 293 72.97 9.20 1.76
CA GLU A 293 73.50 10.57 1.55
C GLU A 293 72.80 11.32 0.39
N THR A 294 71.98 10.62 -0.43
CA THR A 294 71.29 11.19 -1.62
C THR A 294 69.84 11.61 -1.35
N GLY A 295 69.28 11.23 -0.21
CA GLY A 295 67.97 11.62 0.21
C GLY A 295 67.43 10.93 1.45
N GLU A 296 66.59 11.63 2.21
CA GLU A 296 65.89 11.05 3.36
C GLU A 296 64.75 10.16 2.90
N GLY A 297 64.72 8.90 3.39
CA GLY A 297 63.55 8.03 3.24
C GLY A 297 62.43 8.52 4.13
N GLY A 298 61.22 8.43 3.62
CA GLY A 298 60.05 8.88 4.38
C GLY A 298 58.76 8.30 3.84
N VAL A 299 57.76 8.31 4.68
CA VAL A 299 56.38 7.95 4.30
C VAL A 299 55.47 9.15 4.60
N ASP A 300 54.95 9.74 3.56
CA ASP A 300 53.93 10.76 3.68
C ASP A 300 52.56 10.10 3.43
N SER A 301 51.50 10.60 4.05
CA SER A 301 50.15 10.14 3.85
C SER A 301 49.27 11.26 3.31
N LEU A 302 48.67 11.03 2.17
CA LEU A 302 47.62 11.90 1.64
C LEU A 302 46.24 11.28 2.04
N LYS A 303 45.57 11.93 2.97
CA LYS A 303 44.20 11.55 3.32
C LYS A 303 43.24 12.25 2.39
N ILE A 304 42.40 11.47 1.73
CA ILE A 304 41.25 12.02 0.97
C ILE A 304 40.08 12.05 1.94
N GLU A 305 39.80 13.22 2.51
CA GLU A 305 38.65 13.39 3.39
C GLU A 305 37.35 13.29 2.59
N VAL A 306 36.46 12.39 3.04
CA VAL A 306 35.09 12.29 2.51
C VAL A 306 34.23 13.30 3.24
N ASN A 307 33.62 14.22 2.49
CA ASN A 307 32.69 15.21 3.06
C ASN A 307 31.35 14.54 3.42
N ASN A 308 31.28 14.00 4.64
CA ASN A 308 30.13 13.27 5.16
C ASN A 308 28.86 14.16 5.27
N GLU A 309 29.03 15.47 5.43
CA GLU A 309 27.89 16.41 5.50
C GLU A 309 27.13 16.48 4.17
N ASN A 310 27.86 16.56 3.05
CA ASN A 310 27.24 16.58 1.71
C ASN A 310 26.44 15.29 1.43
N TYR A 311 26.91 14.14 1.89
CA TYR A 311 26.16 12.88 1.74
C TYR A 311 24.84 12.89 2.53
N LYS A 312 24.88 13.39 3.77
CA LYS A 312 23.68 13.53 4.59
C LYS A 312 22.64 14.42 3.91
N VAL A 313 23.05 15.58 3.44
CA VAL A 313 22.18 16.52 2.71
C VAL A 313 21.57 15.85 1.48
N LEU A 314 22.34 15.13 0.67
CA LEU A 314 21.84 14.43 -0.51
C LEU A 314 20.84 13.32 -0.16
N VAL A 315 21.10 12.53 0.88
CA VAL A 315 20.17 11.50 1.37
C VAL A 315 18.85 12.13 1.78
N ASP A 316 18.86 13.24 2.49
CA ASP A 316 17.67 13.95 2.93
C ASP A 316 16.89 14.53 1.72
N ILE A 317 17.60 15.10 0.73
CA ILE A 317 17.01 15.58 -0.53
C ILE A 317 16.31 14.44 -1.27
N PHE A 318 16.96 13.28 -1.45
CA PHE A 318 16.33 12.15 -2.14
C PHE A 318 15.12 11.60 -1.38
N LYS A 319 15.21 11.47 -0.04
CA LYS A 319 14.06 11.04 0.78
C LYS A 319 12.88 12.00 0.61
N LYS A 320 13.13 13.30 0.70
CA LYS A 320 12.12 14.33 0.51
C LYS A 320 11.51 14.27 -0.89
N ALA A 321 12.35 14.19 -1.93
CA ALA A 321 11.91 14.09 -3.31
C ALA A 321 11.07 12.82 -3.57
N ILE A 322 11.40 11.67 -2.96
CA ILE A 322 10.59 10.43 -3.06
C ILE A 322 9.19 10.66 -2.46
N ILE A 323 9.11 11.30 -1.30
CA ILE A 323 7.85 11.59 -0.62
C ILE A 323 7.01 12.55 -1.45
N GLU A 324 7.58 13.66 -1.93
CA GLU A 324 6.90 14.67 -2.74
C GLU A 324 6.39 14.10 -4.07
N ASN A 325 7.25 13.41 -4.85
CA ASN A 325 6.85 12.79 -6.11
C ASN A 325 5.86 11.63 -5.93
N GLY A 326 5.96 10.92 -4.80
CA GLY A 326 5.01 9.89 -4.42
C GLY A 326 3.72 10.43 -3.81
N ARG A 327 3.58 11.77 -3.65
CA ARG A 327 2.45 12.42 -2.96
C ARG A 327 2.18 11.79 -1.60
N GLY A 328 3.25 11.59 -0.82
CA GLY A 328 3.19 11.04 0.53
C GLY A 328 3.21 12.15 1.59
N PHE A 329 3.28 11.72 2.84
CA PHE A 329 3.38 12.60 4.00
C PHE A 329 4.64 12.28 4.80
N ASP A 330 5.42 13.32 5.15
CA ASP A 330 6.57 13.18 6.03
C ASP A 330 6.27 13.64 7.47
N ALA A 331 5.95 12.67 8.32
CA ALA A 331 5.67 12.90 9.74
C ALA A 331 6.90 13.34 10.56
N LYS A 332 8.10 13.26 9.99
CA LYS A 332 9.36 13.54 10.71
C LYS A 332 9.98 14.89 10.33
N THR A 333 9.31 15.68 9.51
CA THR A 333 9.80 17.00 9.13
C THR A 333 9.90 17.91 10.35
N GLU A 334 11.07 18.52 10.55
CA GLU A 334 11.36 19.44 11.68
C GLU A 334 10.44 20.68 11.72
N THR A 335 9.67 20.91 10.65
CA THR A 335 8.66 21.97 10.57
C THR A 335 7.44 21.76 11.48
N LEU A 336 7.23 20.53 11.97
CA LEU A 336 6.32 20.26 13.07
C LEU A 336 7.01 20.69 14.38
N GLY A 337 6.85 21.95 14.80
CA GLY A 337 7.21 22.37 16.15
C GLY A 337 6.50 21.49 17.20
N ALA A 338 6.85 21.67 18.48
CA ALA A 338 6.31 20.85 19.58
C ALA A 338 4.77 20.86 19.68
N ASN A 339 4.10 21.88 19.11
CA ASN A 339 2.64 22.01 19.02
C ASN A 339 2.23 22.62 17.67
N PRO A 340 2.13 21.80 16.59
CA PRO A 340 1.66 22.31 15.32
C PRO A 340 0.19 22.70 15.40
N ASN A 341 -0.16 23.86 14.86
CA ASN A 341 -1.56 24.24 14.72
C ASN A 341 -2.25 23.39 13.64
N GLN A 342 -3.59 23.31 13.67
CA GLN A 342 -4.37 22.48 12.76
C GLN A 342 -4.18 22.86 11.28
N LEU A 343 -3.89 24.14 10.98
CA LEU A 343 -3.61 24.60 9.61
C LEU A 343 -2.29 24.03 9.09
N ASN A 344 -1.24 23.99 9.92
CA ASN A 344 0.03 23.38 9.56
C ASN A 344 -0.12 21.89 9.32
N ILE A 345 -0.87 21.19 10.17
CA ILE A 345 -1.19 19.77 10.01
C ILE A 345 -1.90 19.57 8.67
N ARG A 346 -2.97 20.30 8.38
CA ARG A 346 -3.70 20.19 7.10
C ARG A 346 -2.82 20.49 5.88
N SER A 347 -1.96 21.51 5.95
CA SER A 347 -1.02 21.83 4.86
C SER A 347 -0.07 20.69 4.58
N MET A 348 0.41 19.99 5.61
CA MET A 348 1.30 18.83 5.46
C MET A 348 0.60 17.61 4.85
N TYR A 349 -0.69 17.44 5.11
CA TYR A 349 -1.49 16.35 4.54
C TYR A 349 -2.03 16.67 3.14
N SER A 350 -1.83 17.89 2.61
CA SER A 350 -2.46 18.33 1.34
C SER A 350 -2.17 17.39 0.17
N ASP A 351 -0.93 16.95 0.00
CA ASP A 351 -0.55 16.10 -1.14
C ASP A 351 -1.13 14.70 -1.04
N ILE A 352 -1.08 14.10 0.15
CA ILE A 352 -1.67 12.77 0.38
C ILE A 352 -3.21 12.84 0.32
N ASP A 353 -3.81 13.95 0.71
CA ASP A 353 -5.26 14.19 0.59
C ASP A 353 -5.70 14.26 -0.88
N LEU A 354 -4.99 15.02 -1.71
CA LEU A 354 -5.29 15.11 -3.14
C LEU A 354 -5.18 13.74 -3.82
N ASP A 355 -4.16 12.98 -3.48
CA ASP A 355 -3.98 11.62 -3.99
C ASP A 355 -5.09 10.67 -3.51
N ALA A 356 -5.44 10.75 -2.23
CA ALA A 356 -6.53 9.97 -1.64
C ALA A 356 -7.88 10.35 -2.26
N ASN A 357 -8.14 11.62 -2.57
CA ASN A 357 -9.36 12.06 -3.25
C ASN A 357 -9.47 11.41 -4.64
N SER A 358 -8.39 11.36 -5.41
CA SER A 358 -8.39 10.72 -6.72
C SER A 358 -8.71 9.22 -6.60
N MET A 359 -8.06 8.52 -5.68
CA MET A 359 -8.32 7.10 -5.44
C MET A 359 -9.73 6.85 -4.89
N GLU A 360 -10.26 7.74 -4.04
CA GLU A 360 -11.61 7.63 -3.49
C GLU A 360 -12.68 7.67 -4.57
N VAL A 361 -12.53 8.54 -5.59
CA VAL A 361 -13.45 8.62 -6.74
C VAL A 361 -13.48 7.27 -7.48
N GLU A 362 -12.31 6.72 -7.81
CA GLU A 362 -12.20 5.42 -8.49
C GLU A 362 -12.79 4.27 -7.64
N PHE A 363 -12.54 4.30 -6.33
CA PHE A 363 -13.05 3.28 -5.42
C PHE A 363 -14.57 3.38 -5.25
N LYS A 364 -15.16 4.59 -5.25
CA LYS A 364 -16.61 4.76 -5.21
C LYS A 364 -17.29 4.14 -6.43
N ALA A 365 -16.75 4.36 -7.63
CA ALA A 365 -17.24 3.71 -8.86
C ALA A 365 -17.12 2.17 -8.78
N SER A 366 -16.02 1.66 -8.22
CA SER A 366 -15.85 0.23 -7.99
C SER A 366 -16.84 -0.32 -6.96
N PHE A 367 -17.14 0.44 -5.91
CA PHE A 367 -18.14 0.09 -4.90
C PHE A 367 -19.56 0.08 -5.47
N GLU A 368 -19.94 0.94 -6.42
CA GLU A 368 -21.23 0.86 -7.10
C GLU A 368 -21.42 -0.50 -7.76
N ASN A 369 -20.38 -1.00 -8.44
CA ASN A 369 -20.41 -2.35 -9.01
C ASN A 369 -20.48 -3.44 -7.92
N LEU A 370 -19.75 -3.29 -6.82
CA LEU A 370 -19.78 -4.22 -5.69
C LEU A 370 -21.16 -4.30 -5.05
N ILE A 371 -21.76 -3.15 -4.77
CA ILE A 371 -23.08 -3.02 -4.16
C ILE A 371 -24.15 -3.63 -5.05
N TRP A 372 -24.03 -3.55 -6.38
CA TRP A 372 -24.94 -4.25 -7.29
C TRP A 372 -24.99 -5.77 -7.01
N PHE A 373 -23.84 -6.43 -6.78
CA PHE A 373 -23.79 -7.86 -6.43
C PHE A 373 -24.35 -8.11 -5.02
N VAL A 374 -24.07 -7.24 -4.07
CA VAL A 374 -24.59 -7.35 -2.70
C VAL A 374 -26.12 -7.22 -2.73
N ASN A 375 -26.66 -6.22 -3.42
CA ASN A 375 -28.11 -6.01 -3.53
C ASN A 375 -28.80 -7.16 -4.26
N SER A 376 -28.18 -7.70 -5.32
CA SER A 376 -28.69 -8.87 -6.02
C SER A 376 -28.75 -10.09 -5.09
N HIS A 377 -27.74 -10.28 -4.24
CA HIS A 377 -27.72 -11.36 -3.25
C HIS A 377 -28.80 -11.15 -2.17
N LEU A 378 -28.90 -9.95 -1.61
CA LEU A 378 -29.88 -9.62 -0.58
C LEU A 378 -31.32 -9.78 -1.07
N ARG A 379 -31.65 -9.36 -2.31
CA ARG A 379 -32.95 -9.59 -2.93
C ARG A 379 -33.26 -11.08 -3.09
N ASN A 380 -32.28 -11.87 -3.50
CA ASN A 380 -32.42 -13.32 -3.64
C ASN A 380 -32.60 -14.03 -2.29
N THR A 381 -32.17 -13.43 -1.19
CA THR A 381 -32.37 -13.96 0.18
C THR A 381 -33.62 -13.42 0.87
N GLY A 382 -34.43 -12.61 0.18
CA GLY A 382 -35.74 -12.16 0.63
C GLY A 382 -35.78 -10.79 1.29
N LEU A 383 -34.69 -10.03 1.27
CA LEU A 383 -34.73 -8.62 1.71
C LEU A 383 -35.33 -7.74 0.59
N GLY A 384 -36.39 -7.04 0.90
CA GLY A 384 -37.09 -6.16 -0.02
C GLY A 384 -36.36 -4.83 -0.26
N ILE A 385 -35.28 -4.87 -1.06
CA ILE A 385 -34.53 -3.67 -1.41
C ILE A 385 -35.05 -3.05 -2.68
N SER A 386 -35.31 -1.75 -2.67
CA SER A 386 -35.67 -0.96 -3.86
C SER A 386 -34.49 -0.89 -4.85
N GLU A 387 -34.79 -0.80 -6.15
CA GLU A 387 -33.74 -0.57 -7.16
C GLU A 387 -33.13 0.82 -7.06
N ASP A 388 -33.90 1.79 -6.56
CA ASP A 388 -33.52 3.20 -6.41
C ASP A 388 -33.00 3.53 -5.00
N GLU A 389 -32.68 2.51 -4.18
CA GLU A 389 -32.14 2.73 -2.83
C GLU A 389 -30.82 3.50 -2.89
N LYS A 390 -30.83 4.71 -2.35
CA LYS A 390 -29.64 5.55 -2.30
C LYS A 390 -28.71 5.07 -1.21
N LEU A 391 -27.43 4.98 -1.56
CA LEU A 391 -26.36 4.59 -0.65
C LEU A 391 -25.19 5.54 -0.80
N ASP A 392 -24.90 6.27 0.25
CA ASP A 392 -23.71 7.09 0.33
C ASP A 392 -22.56 6.29 0.98
N ILE A 393 -21.38 6.34 0.34
CA ILE A 393 -20.19 5.65 0.82
C ILE A 393 -19.15 6.70 1.23
N ILE A 394 -18.83 6.71 2.51
CA ILE A 394 -17.91 7.68 3.12
C ILE A 394 -16.64 6.96 3.56
N PHE A 395 -15.51 7.35 2.98
CA PHE A 395 -14.20 6.88 3.43
C PHE A 395 -13.70 7.70 4.60
N ASN A 396 -13.45 7.04 5.72
CA ASN A 396 -12.99 7.66 6.96
C ASN A 396 -11.46 7.73 6.98
N ARG A 397 -10.90 8.93 6.85
CA ARG A 397 -9.44 9.14 6.83
C ARG A 397 -8.85 9.23 8.21
N ASP A 398 -7.60 8.81 8.34
CA ASP A 398 -6.84 8.87 9.59
C ASP A 398 -5.93 10.11 9.59
N ILE A 399 -6.48 11.26 9.99
CA ILE A 399 -5.76 12.54 10.05
C ILE A 399 -5.39 12.80 11.50
N LEU A 400 -4.16 13.25 11.75
CA LEU A 400 -3.75 13.75 13.04
C LEU A 400 -4.58 15.01 13.38
N VAL A 401 -5.18 15.01 14.56
CA VAL A 401 -5.94 16.15 15.08
C VAL A 401 -5.17 16.72 16.26
N ASN A 402 -5.04 18.05 16.29
CA ASN A 402 -4.61 18.72 17.52
C ASN A 402 -5.79 18.68 18.51
N GLU A 403 -5.78 17.69 19.39
CA GLU A 403 -6.88 17.44 20.34
C GLU A 403 -7.18 18.68 21.20
N SER A 404 -6.15 19.36 21.68
CA SER A 404 -6.34 20.57 22.52
C SER A 404 -7.07 21.67 21.76
N GLN A 405 -6.69 21.91 20.51
CA GLN A 405 -7.35 22.92 19.66
C GLN A 405 -8.77 22.48 19.27
N ALA A 406 -8.99 21.21 18.96
CA ALA A 406 -10.31 20.68 18.63
C ALA A 406 -11.28 20.80 19.83
N ILE A 407 -10.81 20.52 21.05
CA ILE A 407 -11.60 20.70 22.29
C ILE A 407 -11.95 22.18 22.48
N GLU A 408 -10.99 23.09 22.29
CA GLU A 408 -11.22 24.54 22.35
C GLU A 408 -12.25 25.03 21.34
N ASP A 409 -12.15 24.55 20.10
CA ASP A 409 -13.07 24.89 19.01
C ASP A 409 -14.48 24.33 19.27
N CYS A 410 -14.60 23.13 19.81
CA CYS A 410 -15.87 22.57 20.29
C CYS A 410 -16.48 23.43 21.42
N GLN A 411 -15.66 23.84 22.38
CA GLN A 411 -16.13 24.71 23.49
C GLN A 411 -16.60 26.09 22.99
N LYS A 412 -15.89 26.70 22.04
CA LYS A 412 -16.26 27.99 21.41
C LYS A 412 -17.52 27.89 20.55
N SER A 413 -17.85 26.70 20.08
CA SER A 413 -19.00 26.41 19.22
C SER A 413 -20.30 26.16 20.01
N VAL A 414 -20.22 26.07 21.35
CA VAL A 414 -21.41 25.90 22.20
C VAL A 414 -22.33 27.10 22.06
N GLY A 415 -23.59 26.85 21.74
CA GLY A 415 -24.62 27.88 21.49
C GLY A 415 -24.68 28.40 20.03
N ILE A 416 -23.74 27.97 19.16
CA ILE A 416 -23.73 28.31 17.75
C ILE A 416 -24.18 27.09 16.90
N LEU A 417 -23.70 25.89 17.26
CA LEU A 417 -24.01 24.64 16.59
C LEU A 417 -24.84 23.72 17.50
N SER A 418 -25.50 22.73 16.90
CA SER A 418 -26.22 21.72 17.66
C SER A 418 -25.28 20.90 18.54
N GLN A 419 -25.78 20.41 19.66
CA GLN A 419 -25.01 19.59 20.59
C GLN A 419 -24.51 18.31 19.93
N GLU A 420 -25.31 17.73 19.04
CA GLU A 420 -24.97 16.56 18.25
C GLU A 420 -23.74 16.80 17.33
N THR A 421 -23.72 17.94 16.62
CA THR A 421 -22.58 18.33 15.77
C THR A 421 -21.30 18.55 16.58
N ILE A 422 -21.42 19.19 17.76
CA ILE A 422 -20.27 19.44 18.65
C ILE A 422 -19.69 18.14 19.19
N ILE A 423 -20.54 17.22 19.62
CA ILE A 423 -20.13 15.89 20.11
C ILE A 423 -19.49 15.09 19.00
N GLY A 424 -20.03 15.15 17.77
CA GLY A 424 -19.48 14.46 16.61
C GLY A 424 -18.09 14.96 16.18
N GLN A 425 -17.73 16.19 16.52
CA GLN A 425 -16.40 16.77 16.25
C GLN A 425 -15.45 16.68 17.44
N HIS A 426 -15.91 16.23 18.59
CA HIS A 426 -15.09 16.15 19.79
C HIS A 426 -14.14 14.95 19.71
N PRO A 427 -12.81 15.12 19.91
CA PRO A 427 -11.81 14.06 19.72
C PRO A 427 -12.04 12.79 20.56
N TRP A 428 -12.72 12.93 21.70
CA TRP A 428 -12.97 11.83 22.63
C TRP A 428 -14.31 11.14 22.42
N SER A 429 -15.16 11.66 21.53
CA SER A 429 -16.45 11.05 21.22
C SER A 429 -16.26 9.97 20.16
N VAL A 430 -16.51 8.71 20.53
CA VAL A 430 -16.41 7.56 19.62
C VAL A 430 -17.76 7.26 18.96
N ASN A 431 -18.87 7.47 19.68
CA ASN A 431 -20.23 7.24 19.22
C ASN A 431 -21.14 8.39 19.68
N VAL A 432 -21.61 9.17 18.72
CA VAL A 432 -22.40 10.37 18.97
C VAL A 432 -23.74 10.03 19.63
N GLU A 433 -24.42 8.97 19.17
CA GLU A 433 -25.72 8.55 19.71
C GLU A 433 -25.62 8.09 21.17
N GLU A 434 -24.60 7.31 21.47
CA GLU A 434 -24.34 6.79 22.81
C GLU A 434 -23.98 7.92 23.79
N GLU A 435 -23.20 8.89 23.33
CA GLU A 435 -22.81 10.05 24.12
C GLU A 435 -24.00 11.02 24.35
N MET A 436 -24.84 11.21 23.33
CA MET A 436 -26.09 11.97 23.45
C MET A 436 -27.06 11.31 24.42
N LYS A 437 -27.11 9.99 24.48
CA LYS A 437 -27.93 9.23 25.43
C LYS A 437 -27.44 9.43 26.85
N LYS A 438 -26.14 9.30 27.10
CA LYS A 438 -25.53 9.55 28.41
C LYS A 438 -25.80 10.97 28.89
N ILE A 439 -25.65 11.97 28.03
CA ILE A 439 -25.93 13.39 28.39
C ILE A 439 -27.41 13.58 28.72
N LYS A 440 -28.34 12.90 28.07
CA LYS A 440 -29.77 12.96 28.42
C LYS A 440 -30.04 12.32 29.77
N GLU A 441 -29.44 11.17 30.05
CA GLU A 441 -29.55 10.45 31.31
C GLU A 441 -28.99 11.32 32.47
N GLU A 442 -27.81 11.90 32.34
CA GLU A 442 -27.23 12.82 33.33
C GLU A 442 -28.06 14.08 33.56
N LYS A 443 -28.74 14.61 32.53
CA LYS A 443 -29.64 15.76 32.68
C LYS A 443 -30.92 15.39 33.44
N GLN A 444 -31.44 14.18 33.20
CA GLN A 444 -32.61 13.68 33.95
C GLN A 444 -32.28 13.42 35.41
N GLU A 445 -31.18 12.79 35.73
CA GLU A 445 -30.71 12.56 37.11
C GLU A 445 -30.52 13.89 37.86
N LYS A 446 -29.91 14.90 37.21
CA LYS A 446 -29.76 16.23 37.79
C LYS A 446 -31.10 16.96 38.02
N MET A 447 -32.11 16.77 37.16
CA MET A 447 -33.45 17.33 37.35
C MET A 447 -34.20 16.64 38.48
N GLU A 448 -34.04 15.34 38.65
CA GLU A 448 -34.64 14.59 39.77
C GLU A 448 -34.01 14.98 41.12
N ASP A 449 -32.71 15.21 41.16
CA ASP A 449 -31.99 15.67 42.36
C ASP A 449 -32.39 17.13 42.77
N TYR A 450 -32.67 18.00 41.80
CA TYR A 450 -33.16 19.35 42.04
C TYR A 450 -34.67 19.42 42.37
N GLY A 451 -35.48 18.43 41.90
CA GLY A 451 -36.91 18.33 42.20
C GLY A 451 -37.25 17.89 43.62
N GLY A 452 -36.28 17.30 44.34
CA GLY A 452 -36.46 16.80 45.71
C GLY A 452 -36.42 17.88 46.81
N PHE A 453 -36.16 19.15 46.48
CA PHE A 453 -36.06 20.26 47.48
C PHE A 453 -37.28 21.19 47.53
N GLY A 454 -38.44 20.81 46.98
CA GLY A 454 -39.61 21.69 46.82
C GLY A 454 -40.90 21.25 47.52
N GLU A 455 -40.87 20.50 48.61
CA GLU A 455 -42.06 20.31 49.48
C GLU A 455 -41.69 20.36 50.96
N HIS A 456 -41.48 21.55 51.50
CA HIS A 456 -41.70 21.83 52.87
C HIS A 456 -42.98 22.71 52.99
N ASN A 457 -44.08 22.04 53.25
CA ASN A 457 -45.33 22.63 53.71
C ASN A 457 -45.09 23.52 54.90
N HIS A 458 -45.39 24.77 54.74
CA HIS A 458 -45.70 25.66 55.86
C HIS A 458 -47.22 25.57 56.14
N SER A 459 -47.57 24.71 57.04
CA SER A 459 -48.86 24.83 57.76
C SER A 459 -48.68 25.78 58.89
N ASP A 460 -49.03 27.03 58.71
CA ASP A 460 -49.26 27.98 59.83
C ASP A 460 -50.65 27.74 60.33
N ASP A 461 -50.74 27.10 61.51
CA ASP A 461 -51.88 27.18 62.39
C ASP A 461 -51.92 28.59 63.01
N ILE A 462 -52.96 29.30 62.64
CA ILE A 462 -53.35 30.51 63.39
C ILE A 462 -54.63 30.13 64.17
N ASP A 463 -54.50 29.95 65.48
CA ASP A 463 -55.58 30.09 66.42
C ASP A 463 -55.27 31.19 67.42
N GLU A 464 -56.27 32.13 67.56
CA GLU A 464 -56.52 33.25 68.49
C GLU A 464 -55.70 34.53 68.29
#